data_968b81c4ec0ddc5e9cb8fb694bce8230
#
_entry.id   968b81c4ec0ddc5e9cb8fb694bce8230
#
_cell.length_a   1.000
_cell.length_b   1.000
_cell.length_c   1.000
_cell.angle_alpha   90.00
_cell.angle_beta   90.00
_cell.angle_gamma   90.00
#
_symmetry.space_group_name_H-M   'P 1'
#
loop_
_entity.id
_entity.type
_entity.pdbx_description
1 polymer ?
#
loop_
_entity_poly.entity_id
_entity_poly.type
_entity_poly.pdbx_seq_one_letter_code
_entity_poly.pdbx_strand_id
1 'polypeptide(L)'
;NGKPVKINKRCVIKGQVTTSDQVGNLYKSLYIQDETAGIEVKIGKNGLYNDYKLGQWVYVDCTDLTVGSYEGMLQIGYKDETKEYETAYMEHSAIIDNHVFRGGMATDEELIKPVVISGNEIYNEKHLGTLVTIEGCKYSNLVFLIGYIDPNIVKEEDKKSNQNRFFLDDEDGTNWGINSWALSETLFKWH
;
A
#
# COMPACT_ATOMS: atom_id res chain seq x y z
N ASN A 1 -11.40 -0.87 14.34
CA ASN A 1 -10.07 -0.25 14.33
C ASN A 1 -9.46 -0.44 15.70
N GLY A 2 -8.35 -1.20 15.75
CA GLY A 2 -7.59 -1.40 16.98
C GLY A 2 -6.81 -0.14 17.34
N LYS A 3 -6.39 -0.04 18.59
CA LYS A 3 -5.44 1.01 18.99
C LYS A 3 -4.04 0.60 18.53
N PRO A 4 -3.14 1.57 18.20
CA PRO A 4 -1.76 1.25 17.89
C PRO A 4 -1.08 0.49 19.04
N VAL A 5 -0.30 -0.52 18.69
CA VAL A 5 0.35 -1.40 19.66
C VAL A 5 1.85 -1.37 19.48
N LYS A 6 2.58 -0.98 20.53
CA LYS A 6 4.04 -1.10 20.56
C LYS A 6 4.43 -2.57 20.75
N ILE A 7 5.34 -3.05 19.93
CA ILE A 7 5.87 -4.43 20.01
C ILE A 7 6.99 -4.48 21.04
N ASN A 8 6.70 -5.05 22.20
CA ASN A 8 7.64 -5.13 23.33
C ASN A 8 8.40 -6.47 23.37
N LYS A 9 8.16 -7.36 22.42
CA LYS A 9 8.82 -8.66 22.32
C LYS A 9 9.60 -8.74 21.02
N ARG A 10 10.68 -9.52 21.02
CA ARG A 10 11.41 -9.78 19.79
C ARG A 10 10.47 -10.38 18.75
N CYS A 11 10.34 -9.68 17.64
CA CYS A 11 9.48 -10.07 16.53
C CYS A 11 10.14 -9.64 15.23
N VAL A 12 10.38 -10.59 14.35
CA VAL A 12 10.90 -10.32 13.00
C VAL A 12 9.88 -10.83 11.99
N ILE A 13 9.49 -9.98 11.08
CA ILE A 13 8.68 -10.36 9.92
C ILE A 13 9.55 -10.42 8.67
N LYS A 14 9.14 -11.22 7.69
CA LYS A 14 9.80 -11.39 6.40
C LYS A 14 8.75 -11.27 5.32
N GLY A 15 9.07 -10.55 4.26
CA GLY A 15 8.21 -10.47 3.09
C GLY A 15 8.99 -10.05 1.85
N GLN A 16 8.40 -10.24 0.69
CA GLN A 16 8.92 -9.71 -0.56
C GLN A 16 8.36 -8.31 -0.81
N VAL A 17 9.19 -7.43 -1.31
CA VAL A 17 8.76 -6.09 -1.74
C VAL A 17 7.82 -6.22 -2.92
N THR A 18 6.60 -5.71 -2.78
CA THR A 18 5.56 -5.75 -3.81
C THR A 18 5.25 -4.40 -4.43
N THR A 19 5.88 -3.32 -3.93
CA THR A 19 5.63 -1.95 -4.39
C THR A 19 6.91 -1.21 -4.74
N SER A 20 6.79 -0.16 -5.56
CA SER A 20 7.88 0.73 -5.94
C SER A 20 7.42 2.18 -5.88
N ASP A 21 8.25 3.06 -5.32
CA ASP A 21 8.02 4.51 -5.31
C ASP A 21 8.68 5.23 -6.49
N GLN A 22 9.15 4.49 -7.50
CA GLN A 22 9.90 5.02 -8.64
C GLN A 22 9.14 6.09 -9.43
N VAL A 23 7.82 5.95 -9.53
CA VAL A 23 6.94 6.86 -10.27
C VAL A 23 6.24 7.89 -9.38
N GLY A 24 6.60 7.94 -8.09
CA GLY A 24 6.14 8.97 -7.17
C GLY A 24 4.73 8.75 -6.60
N ASN A 25 4.18 7.56 -6.72
CA ASN A 25 2.83 7.21 -6.24
C ASN A 25 2.80 6.63 -4.82
N LEU A 26 3.95 6.30 -4.25
CA LEU A 26 4.13 5.94 -2.85
C LEU A 26 5.05 6.95 -2.17
N TYR A 27 4.76 7.24 -0.91
CA TYR A 27 5.50 8.22 -0.16
C TYR A 27 6.16 7.61 1.08
N LYS A 28 7.48 7.52 1.04
CA LYS A 28 8.33 7.12 2.18
C LYS A 28 7.99 5.76 2.81
N SER A 29 7.29 4.91 2.07
CA SER A 29 6.91 3.57 2.54
C SER A 29 7.01 2.54 1.43
N LEU A 30 7.04 1.28 1.80
CA LEU A 30 6.91 0.15 0.89
C LEU A 30 6.00 -0.91 1.51
N TYR A 31 5.44 -1.76 0.65
CA TYR A 31 4.70 -2.94 1.09
C TYR A 31 5.58 -4.17 0.96
N ILE A 32 5.56 -4.99 1.98
CA ILE A 32 6.11 -6.33 1.94
C ILE A 32 5.00 -7.34 2.12
N GLN A 33 5.10 -8.47 1.43
CA GLN A 33 4.11 -9.54 1.45
C GLN A 33 4.81 -10.90 1.54
N ASP A 34 4.21 -11.80 2.27
CA ASP A 34 4.50 -13.22 2.21
C ASP A 34 3.26 -13.99 1.72
N GLU A 35 3.26 -15.31 1.84
CA GLU A 35 2.14 -16.17 1.45
C GLU A 35 0.90 -16.01 2.34
N THR A 36 1.02 -15.34 3.48
CA THR A 36 -0.06 -15.18 4.46
C THR A 36 -0.73 -13.81 4.44
N ALA A 37 0.04 -12.73 4.28
CA ALA A 37 -0.46 -11.36 4.35
C ALA A 37 0.53 -10.34 3.76
N GLY A 38 0.05 -9.11 3.59
CA GLY A 38 0.87 -7.94 3.26
C GLY A 38 0.78 -6.87 4.33
N ILE A 39 1.84 -6.06 4.46
CA ILE A 39 1.90 -4.96 5.42
C ILE A 39 2.71 -3.79 4.87
N GLU A 40 2.30 -2.58 5.19
CA GLU A 40 3.06 -1.36 4.90
C GLU A 40 4.18 -1.16 5.93
N VAL A 41 5.38 -0.89 5.44
CA VAL A 41 6.54 -0.52 6.25
C VAL A 41 6.86 0.95 6.02
N LYS A 42 6.71 1.78 7.05
CA LYS A 42 6.89 3.25 7.01
C LYS A 42 8.35 3.63 7.21
N ILE A 43 9.15 3.57 6.14
CA ILE A 43 10.61 3.73 6.19
C ILE A 43 11.05 5.20 6.35
N GLY A 44 10.25 6.17 5.88
CA GLY A 44 10.58 7.59 6.06
C GLY A 44 11.64 8.16 5.10
N LYS A 45 12.03 7.41 4.07
CA LYS A 45 13.00 7.79 3.05
C LYS A 45 12.34 7.81 1.67
N ASN A 46 12.70 8.77 0.83
CA ASN A 46 12.29 8.82 -0.57
C ASN A 46 13.25 7.99 -1.46
N GLY A 47 12.74 7.53 -2.60
CA GLY A 47 13.53 6.80 -3.59
C GLY A 47 13.89 5.39 -3.10
N LEU A 48 12.98 4.76 -2.39
CA LEU A 48 13.15 3.42 -1.82
C LEU A 48 13.41 2.37 -2.90
N TYR A 49 12.94 2.58 -4.12
CA TYR A 49 13.18 1.71 -5.27
C TYR A 49 14.69 1.53 -5.59
N ASN A 50 15.55 2.45 -5.14
CA ASN A 50 17.00 2.31 -5.27
C ASN A 50 17.56 1.27 -4.28
N ASP A 51 16.99 1.19 -3.09
CA ASP A 51 17.48 0.36 -1.99
C ASP A 51 16.74 -1.00 -1.91
N TYR A 52 15.45 -1.01 -2.25
CA TYR A 52 14.56 -2.18 -2.15
C TYR A 52 13.93 -2.46 -3.50
N LYS A 53 14.26 -3.60 -4.09
CA LYS A 53 13.78 -3.99 -5.42
C LYS A 53 12.50 -4.81 -5.33
N LEU A 54 11.62 -4.71 -6.32
CA LEU A 54 10.46 -5.60 -6.43
C LEU A 54 10.92 -7.05 -6.40
N GLY A 55 10.24 -7.88 -5.59
CA GLY A 55 10.59 -9.29 -5.38
C GLY A 55 11.80 -9.51 -4.47
N GLN A 56 12.42 -8.47 -3.92
CA GLN A 56 13.49 -8.64 -2.94
C GLN A 56 12.91 -9.01 -1.59
N TRP A 57 13.51 -9.98 -0.93
CA TRP A 57 13.21 -10.30 0.46
C TRP A 57 13.67 -9.19 1.38
N VAL A 58 12.79 -8.78 2.29
CA VAL A 58 13.07 -7.81 3.34
C VAL A 58 12.68 -8.43 4.68
N TYR A 59 13.52 -8.23 5.67
CA TYR A 59 13.28 -8.62 7.05
C TYR A 59 13.11 -7.35 7.87
N VAL A 60 12.06 -7.29 8.68
CA VAL A 60 11.83 -6.16 9.57
C VAL A 60 11.86 -6.65 11.01
N ASP A 61 12.85 -6.19 11.78
CA ASP A 61 12.83 -6.36 13.24
C ASP A 61 11.83 -5.34 13.80
N CYS A 62 10.69 -5.86 14.18
CA CYS A 62 9.58 -5.08 14.69
C CYS A 62 9.72 -4.71 16.17
N THR A 63 10.76 -5.18 16.84
CA THR A 63 11.01 -4.90 18.27
C THR A 63 11.06 -3.39 18.49
N ASP A 64 10.31 -2.91 19.46
CA ASP A 64 10.12 -1.48 19.77
C ASP A 64 9.42 -0.60 18.73
N LEU A 65 9.09 -1.15 17.56
CA LEU A 65 8.22 -0.50 16.60
C LEU A 65 6.75 -0.57 17.02
N THR A 66 5.91 0.19 16.32
CA THR A 66 4.47 0.26 16.54
C THR A 66 3.74 -0.30 15.32
N VAL A 67 2.81 -1.20 15.56
CA VAL A 67 1.80 -1.61 14.58
C VAL A 67 0.56 -0.75 14.79
N GLY A 68 0.08 -0.18 13.73
CA GLY A 68 -1.16 0.58 13.67
C GLY A 68 -1.87 0.35 12.35
N SER A 69 -2.86 1.16 12.07
CA SER A 69 -3.58 1.14 10.80
C SER A 69 -3.86 2.54 10.27
N TYR A 70 -4.00 2.63 8.97
CA TYR A 70 -4.53 3.81 8.30
C TYR A 70 -5.57 3.35 7.29
N GLU A 71 -6.81 3.83 7.44
CA GLU A 71 -7.95 3.41 6.60
C GLU A 71 -8.11 1.88 6.47
N GLY A 72 -7.85 1.17 7.56
CA GLY A 72 -7.91 -0.30 7.59
C GLY A 72 -6.63 -1.02 7.15
N MET A 73 -5.69 -0.32 6.51
CA MET A 73 -4.41 -0.89 6.08
C MET A 73 -3.44 -0.99 7.25
N LEU A 74 -2.94 -2.18 7.52
CA LEU A 74 -1.94 -2.39 8.57
C LEU A 74 -0.60 -1.75 8.19
N GLN A 75 -0.04 -1.05 9.15
CA GLN A 75 1.24 -0.37 9.02
C GLN A 75 2.17 -0.73 10.16
N ILE A 76 3.47 -0.85 9.85
CA ILE A 76 4.52 -0.89 10.86
C ILE A 76 5.43 0.31 10.69
N GLY A 77 5.71 0.98 11.79
CA GLY A 77 6.52 2.18 11.80
C GLY A 77 6.95 2.55 13.21
N TYR A 78 7.34 3.79 13.39
CA TYR A 78 7.65 4.33 14.70
C TYR A 78 6.37 4.77 15.42
N LYS A 79 6.47 5.03 16.73
CA LYS A 79 5.37 5.60 17.48
C LYS A 79 5.14 7.05 17.06
N ASP A 80 3.92 7.42 16.74
CA ASP A 80 3.59 8.82 16.52
C ASP A 80 3.39 9.55 17.85
N GLU A 81 4.34 10.44 18.20
CA GLU A 81 4.28 11.24 19.42
C GLU A 81 3.24 12.38 19.30
N THR A 82 2.88 12.78 18.06
CA THR A 82 1.86 13.80 17.84
C THR A 82 0.46 13.28 18.07
N LYS A 83 0.27 11.96 17.99
CA LYS A 83 -1.01 11.25 18.06
C LYS A 83 -1.99 11.63 16.95
N GLU A 84 -1.50 12.23 15.88
CA GLU A 84 -2.28 12.51 14.68
C GLU A 84 -2.55 11.23 13.90
N TYR A 85 -1.54 10.35 13.85
CA TYR A 85 -1.62 9.04 13.20
C TYR A 85 -1.31 7.91 14.19
N GLU A 86 -1.68 6.70 13.84
CA GLU A 86 -1.36 5.51 14.66
C GLU A 86 0.13 5.16 14.59
N THR A 87 0.79 5.46 13.47
CA THR A 87 2.22 5.20 13.27
C THR A 87 2.91 6.37 12.56
N ALA A 88 4.15 6.64 12.94
CA ALA A 88 5.05 7.58 12.30
C ALA A 88 6.07 6.86 11.41
N TYR A 89 6.74 7.61 10.53
CA TYR A 89 7.85 7.10 9.73
C TYR A 89 9.12 6.88 10.57
N MET A 90 9.95 5.91 10.17
CA MET A 90 11.30 5.73 10.68
C MET A 90 12.24 6.74 9.97
N GLU A 91 12.25 7.99 10.41
CA GLU A 91 12.91 9.08 9.65
C GLU A 91 14.45 9.11 9.76
N HIS A 92 15.03 8.43 10.74
CA HIS A 92 16.49 8.44 10.92
C HIS A 92 17.11 7.17 10.35
N SER A 93 18.18 7.32 9.56
CA SER A 93 18.92 6.20 8.96
C SER A 93 19.33 5.14 9.99
N ALA A 94 19.79 5.57 11.16
CA ALA A 94 20.16 4.64 12.23
C ALA A 94 18.96 3.77 12.70
N ILE A 95 17.75 4.31 12.71
CA ILE A 95 16.53 3.54 13.03
C ILE A 95 16.23 2.56 11.90
N ILE A 96 16.28 3.03 10.66
CA ILE A 96 16.02 2.20 9.48
C ILE A 96 17.01 1.03 9.45
N ASP A 97 18.31 1.31 9.62
CA ASP A 97 19.38 0.32 9.53
C ASP A 97 19.31 -0.72 10.67
N ASN A 98 18.72 -0.36 11.81
CA ASN A 98 18.51 -1.28 12.94
C ASN A 98 17.25 -2.14 12.80
N HIS A 99 16.31 -1.75 11.95
CA HIS A 99 15.02 -2.43 11.85
C HIS A 99 14.75 -3.07 10.50
N VAL A 100 15.30 -2.53 9.41
CA VAL A 100 14.95 -2.98 8.04
C VAL A 100 16.15 -3.55 7.32
N PHE A 101 16.17 -4.86 7.13
CA PHE A 101 17.30 -5.60 6.56
C PHE A 101 16.94 -6.12 5.17
N ARG A 102 17.84 -5.88 4.22
CA ARG A 102 17.70 -6.37 2.85
C ARG A 102 18.18 -7.80 2.74
N GLY A 103 17.33 -8.67 2.20
CA GLY A 103 17.70 -10.03 1.80
C GLY A 103 18.08 -10.11 0.32
N GLY A 104 18.19 -11.34 -0.18
CA GLY A 104 18.38 -11.64 -1.59
C GLY A 104 17.12 -11.37 -2.42
N MET A 105 17.28 -11.43 -3.74
CA MET A 105 16.14 -11.48 -4.66
C MET A 105 15.45 -12.83 -4.55
N ALA A 106 14.12 -12.83 -4.62
CA ALA A 106 13.37 -14.06 -4.78
C ALA A 106 13.67 -14.69 -6.14
N THR A 107 13.70 -16.00 -6.19
CA THR A 107 13.70 -16.75 -7.46
C THR A 107 12.34 -16.63 -8.15
N ASP A 108 12.25 -16.95 -9.43
CA ASP A 108 10.98 -16.92 -10.18
C ASP A 108 9.90 -17.83 -9.55
N GLU A 109 10.31 -18.91 -8.90
CA GLU A 109 9.42 -19.83 -8.19
C GLU A 109 8.92 -19.26 -6.86
N GLU A 110 9.74 -18.47 -6.18
CA GLU A 110 9.42 -17.83 -4.90
C GLU A 110 8.64 -16.51 -5.08
N LEU A 111 8.64 -15.93 -6.28
CA LEU A 111 7.97 -14.64 -6.52
C LEU A 111 6.50 -14.71 -6.15
N ILE A 112 6.09 -13.79 -5.28
CA ILE A 112 4.68 -13.58 -4.94
C ILE A 112 3.91 -13.22 -6.20
N LYS A 113 2.92 -14.03 -6.54
CA LYS A 113 2.02 -13.80 -7.67
C LYS A 113 0.75 -13.12 -7.20
N PRO A 114 0.19 -12.19 -7.99
CA PRO A 114 -1.09 -11.60 -7.67
C PRO A 114 -2.17 -12.67 -7.53
N VAL A 115 -3.00 -12.55 -6.51
CA VAL A 115 -4.20 -13.39 -6.39
C VAL A 115 -5.28 -12.78 -7.27
N VAL A 116 -5.86 -13.60 -8.16
CA VAL A 116 -7.01 -13.17 -8.98
C VAL A 116 -8.24 -13.14 -8.11
N ILE A 117 -8.88 -11.99 -8.02
CA ILE A 117 -10.11 -11.77 -7.23
C ILE A 117 -11.23 -11.22 -8.11
N SER A 118 -12.46 -11.57 -7.76
CA SER A 118 -13.65 -10.98 -8.37
C SER A 118 -14.03 -9.66 -7.71
N GLY A 119 -14.88 -8.85 -8.36
CA GLY A 119 -15.30 -7.54 -7.87
C GLY A 119 -15.82 -7.55 -6.42
N ASN A 120 -16.56 -8.57 -6.00
CA ASN A 120 -17.09 -8.69 -4.65
C ASN A 120 -16.01 -8.97 -3.58
N GLU A 121 -14.87 -9.54 -3.99
CA GLU A 121 -13.78 -9.84 -3.06
C GLU A 121 -12.90 -8.63 -2.76
N ILE A 122 -13.03 -7.53 -3.49
CA ILE A 122 -12.27 -6.29 -3.26
C ILE A 122 -12.44 -5.78 -1.82
N TYR A 123 -13.63 -5.99 -1.24
CA TYR A 123 -13.93 -5.57 0.14
C TYR A 123 -13.49 -6.58 1.20
N ASN A 124 -12.87 -7.68 0.81
CA ASN A 124 -12.43 -8.67 1.78
C ASN A 124 -11.11 -8.25 2.41
N GLU A 125 -11.13 -8.01 3.72
CA GLU A 125 -9.97 -7.56 4.48
C GLU A 125 -8.74 -8.47 4.35
N LYS A 126 -8.91 -9.75 3.98
CA LYS A 126 -7.79 -10.68 3.74
C LYS A 126 -6.84 -10.23 2.63
N HIS A 127 -7.33 -9.37 1.71
CA HIS A 127 -6.54 -8.87 0.59
C HIS A 127 -5.87 -7.51 0.85
N LEU A 128 -6.11 -6.91 2.03
CA LEU A 128 -5.49 -5.66 2.40
C LEU A 128 -3.96 -5.80 2.42
N GLY A 129 -3.29 -4.88 1.74
CA GLY A 129 -1.82 -4.86 1.65
C GLY A 129 -1.22 -5.94 0.75
N THR A 130 -2.01 -6.79 0.12
CA THR A 130 -1.55 -7.86 -0.77
C THR A 130 -1.64 -7.48 -2.24
N LEU A 131 -0.85 -8.14 -3.06
CA LEU A 131 -0.87 -8.01 -4.51
C LEU A 131 -2.04 -8.82 -5.08
N VAL A 132 -2.96 -8.15 -5.77
CA VAL A 132 -4.15 -8.78 -6.37
C VAL A 132 -4.29 -8.40 -7.84
N THR A 133 -4.94 -9.27 -8.60
CA THR A 133 -5.42 -8.97 -9.96
C THR A 133 -6.95 -8.98 -9.93
N ILE A 134 -7.56 -7.93 -10.46
CA ILE A 134 -9.01 -7.83 -10.62
C ILE A 134 -9.31 -7.96 -12.10
N GLU A 135 -10.05 -9.01 -12.45
CA GLU A 135 -10.45 -9.26 -13.84
C GLU A 135 -11.84 -8.69 -14.14
N GLY A 136 -12.16 -8.54 -15.42
CA GLY A 136 -13.46 -8.06 -15.88
C GLY A 136 -13.69 -6.55 -15.68
N CYS A 137 -12.67 -5.80 -15.28
CA CYS A 137 -12.76 -4.36 -15.11
C CYS A 137 -12.50 -3.61 -16.42
N LYS A 138 -13.24 -2.53 -16.61
CA LYS A 138 -12.96 -1.55 -17.66
C LYS A 138 -12.71 -0.18 -17.07
N TYR A 139 -11.92 0.62 -17.76
CA TYR A 139 -11.73 2.01 -17.36
C TYR A 139 -13.03 2.80 -17.53
N SER A 140 -13.51 3.42 -16.44
CA SER A 140 -14.70 4.27 -16.50
C SER A 140 -14.31 5.70 -16.87
N ASN A 141 -14.77 6.16 -18.03
CA ASN A 141 -14.64 7.56 -18.42
C ASN A 141 -15.67 8.46 -17.71
N LEU A 142 -16.66 7.89 -17.06
CA LEU A 142 -17.80 8.63 -16.51
C LEU A 142 -17.36 9.62 -15.43
N VAL A 143 -16.36 9.28 -14.65
CA VAL A 143 -15.86 10.12 -13.58
C VAL A 143 -15.11 11.34 -14.08
N PHE A 144 -14.38 11.21 -15.18
CA PHE A 144 -13.76 12.36 -15.84
C PHE A 144 -14.82 13.33 -16.37
N LEU A 145 -15.91 12.81 -16.91
CA LEU A 145 -17.02 13.61 -17.40
C LEU A 145 -17.81 14.25 -16.26
N ILE A 146 -18.13 13.53 -15.19
CA ILE A 146 -18.90 14.06 -14.06
C ILE A 146 -18.08 15.09 -13.28
N GLY A 147 -16.81 14.81 -12.99
CA GLY A 147 -15.91 15.77 -12.32
C GLY A 147 -15.64 17.04 -13.15
N TYR A 148 -15.80 16.97 -14.47
CA TYR A 148 -15.61 18.11 -15.39
C TYR A 148 -16.89 18.88 -15.66
N ILE A 149 -18.06 18.23 -15.63
CA ILE A 149 -19.37 18.82 -16.03
C ILE A 149 -20.13 19.36 -14.83
N ASP A 150 -20.02 18.76 -13.66
CA ASP A 150 -20.71 19.25 -12.46
C ASP A 150 -19.74 19.56 -11.32
N PRO A 151 -19.23 20.79 -11.26
CA PRO A 151 -18.37 21.23 -10.17
C PRO A 151 -19.05 21.19 -8.78
N ASN A 152 -20.37 20.98 -8.72
CA ASN A 152 -21.09 20.87 -7.45
C ASN A 152 -21.05 19.44 -6.88
N ILE A 153 -20.72 18.45 -7.71
CA ILE A 153 -20.53 17.04 -7.26
C ILE A 153 -19.13 16.85 -6.67
N VAL A 154 -18.16 17.64 -7.13
CA VAL A 154 -16.80 17.61 -6.61
C VAL A 154 -16.70 18.62 -5.47
N LYS A 155 -16.51 18.13 -4.26
CA LYS A 155 -16.31 19.02 -3.10
C LYS A 155 -15.07 19.90 -3.31
N GLU A 156 -15.10 21.15 -2.81
CA GLU A 156 -13.97 22.10 -2.92
C GLU A 156 -12.66 21.54 -2.34
N GLU A 157 -12.74 20.71 -1.32
CA GLU A 157 -11.63 19.99 -0.73
C GLU A 157 -10.98 18.96 -1.70
N ASP A 158 -11.78 18.36 -2.58
CA ASP A 158 -11.30 17.39 -3.59
C ASP A 158 -10.64 18.10 -4.79
N LYS A 159 -10.99 19.35 -5.05
CA LYS A 159 -10.35 20.17 -6.10
C LYS A 159 -8.92 20.60 -5.74
N LYS A 160 -8.59 20.66 -4.46
CA LYS A 160 -7.25 21.05 -3.96
C LYS A 160 -6.28 19.88 -3.91
N SER A 161 -6.77 18.65 -3.83
CA SER A 161 -5.93 17.47 -3.94
C SER A 161 -5.79 17.12 -5.43
N ASN A 162 -4.58 17.15 -5.95
CA ASN A 162 -4.24 16.61 -7.29
C ASN A 162 -4.43 15.08 -7.36
N GLN A 163 -5.33 14.54 -6.55
CA GLN A 163 -5.60 13.12 -6.49
C GLN A 163 -6.58 12.79 -7.61
N ASN A 164 -6.07 12.22 -8.67
CA ASN A 164 -6.88 11.59 -9.68
C ASN A 164 -7.58 10.39 -9.05
N ARG A 165 -8.87 10.51 -8.81
CA ARG A 165 -9.70 9.38 -8.39
C ARG A 165 -10.11 8.62 -9.64
N PHE A 166 -9.76 7.36 -9.69
CA PHE A 166 -10.20 6.44 -10.73
C PHE A 166 -11.33 5.60 -10.19
N PHE A 167 -12.35 5.39 -11.01
CA PHE A 167 -13.42 4.46 -10.69
C PHE A 167 -13.32 3.31 -11.69
N LEU A 168 -13.46 2.11 -11.19
CA LEU A 168 -13.56 0.91 -11.99
C LEU A 168 -15.03 0.48 -11.97
N ASP A 169 -15.61 0.30 -13.14
CA ASP A 169 -16.92 -0.35 -13.29
C ASP A 169 -16.66 -1.82 -13.58
N ASP A 170 -17.41 -2.69 -12.94
CA ASP A 170 -17.51 -4.08 -13.36
C ASP A 170 -18.51 -4.23 -14.50
N GLU A 171 -18.65 -5.46 -15.04
CA GLU A 171 -19.59 -5.75 -16.13
C GLU A 171 -21.05 -5.55 -15.72
N ASP A 172 -21.36 -5.56 -14.42
CA ASP A 172 -22.70 -5.35 -13.87
C ASP A 172 -23.03 -3.87 -13.68
N GLY A 173 -22.10 -2.97 -14.01
CA GLY A 173 -22.27 -1.52 -13.85
C GLY A 173 -22.10 -1.03 -12.40
N THR A 174 -21.54 -1.85 -11.53
CA THR A 174 -21.20 -1.46 -10.17
C THR A 174 -19.99 -0.53 -10.20
N ASN A 175 -20.14 0.65 -9.64
CA ASN A 175 -19.11 1.67 -9.68
C ASN A 175 -18.23 1.57 -8.41
N TRP A 176 -16.96 1.21 -8.63
CA TRP A 176 -15.99 1.01 -7.56
C TRP A 176 -15.14 2.28 -7.40
N GLY A 177 -15.40 3.03 -6.34
CA GLY A 177 -14.53 4.15 -5.96
C GLY A 177 -13.24 3.65 -5.37
N ILE A 178 -12.18 3.59 -6.17
CA ILE A 178 -10.85 3.19 -5.69
C ILE A 178 -10.00 4.44 -5.54
N ASN A 179 -9.43 4.62 -4.36
CA ASN A 179 -8.50 5.69 -4.13
C ASN A 179 -7.22 5.45 -4.96
N SER A 180 -6.77 6.43 -5.73
CA SER A 180 -5.63 6.30 -6.66
C SER A 180 -4.34 5.85 -5.97
N TRP A 181 -4.22 6.03 -4.67
CA TRP A 181 -3.12 5.54 -3.86
C TRP A 181 -3.06 4.00 -3.77
N ALA A 182 -4.20 3.33 -3.88
CA ALA A 182 -4.28 1.87 -3.89
C ALA A 182 -4.00 1.27 -5.28
N LEU A 183 -4.05 2.10 -6.33
CA LEU A 183 -3.93 1.68 -7.73
C LEU A 183 -2.56 1.98 -8.33
N SER A 184 -1.59 2.34 -7.51
CA SER A 184 -0.26 2.64 -8.00
C SER A 184 0.38 1.42 -8.65
N GLU A 185 0.87 1.59 -9.83
CA GLU A 185 1.69 0.79 -10.77
C GLU A 185 1.89 -0.72 -10.54
N THR A 186 1.86 -1.19 -9.30
CA THR A 186 1.99 -2.61 -8.97
C THR A 186 0.73 -3.41 -9.23
N LEU A 187 -0.43 -2.78 -9.32
CA LEU A 187 -1.72 -3.45 -9.48
C LEU A 187 -2.20 -3.52 -10.93
N PHE A 188 -1.70 -2.67 -11.82
CA PHE A 188 -2.13 -2.65 -13.22
C PHE A 188 -0.97 -2.81 -14.18
N LYS A 189 -0.65 -4.06 -14.52
CA LYS A 189 -0.08 -4.34 -15.84
C LYS A 189 -1.25 -4.42 -16.82
N TRP A 190 -1.43 -3.39 -17.61
CA TRP A 190 -2.32 -3.40 -18.76
C TRP A 190 -1.78 -4.41 -19.78
N HIS A 191 -2.55 -5.39 -20.10
CA HIS A 191 -2.34 -6.25 -21.26
C HIS A 191 -3.28 -5.81 -22.39
#